data_041447bca3c6affe1a09a91be7da6d03
#
_entry.id   041447bca3c6affe1a09a91be7da6d03
#
_cell.length_a   1.000
_cell.length_b   1.000
_cell.length_c   1.000
_cell.angle_alpha   90.00
_cell.angle_beta   90.00
_cell.angle_gamma   90.00
#
_symmetry.space_group_name_H-M   'P 1'
#
loop_
_entity.id
_entity.type
_entity.pdbx_description
1 polymer ?
#
loop_
_entity_poly.entity_id
_entity_poly.type
_entity_poly.pdbx_seq_one_letter_code
_entity_poly.pdbx_strand_id
1 'polypeptide(L)'
;MEQLDSAAPATCDTPSLFDLGRVSMTATVDYRAKEHLPAQLYENSLYAQILLEAHRHGIWGDIPPEDAKPNQLALKPGEEGRIMSSYKIGDQKIWVVTEWDRSLTTLLFPEDY
;
A
#
# COMPACT_ATOMS: atom_id res chain seq x y z
N MET A 1 -9.51 1.76 27.49
CA MET A 1 -9.90 1.79 26.85
C MET A 1 -10.20 1.77 26.15
N GLU A 2 -9.93 1.92 26.28
CA GLU A 2 -10.26 1.99 25.51
C GLU A 2 -10.27 2.05 24.74
N GLN A 3 -10.00 2.28 24.99
CA GLN A 3 -10.09 2.41 24.22
C GLN A 3 -9.86 2.48 23.57
N LEU A 4 -9.50 2.56 23.88
CA LEU A 4 -9.36 2.72 23.18
C LEU A 4 -9.23 2.64 22.57
N ASP A 5 -9.09 2.63 22.88
CA ASP A 5 -9.07 2.69 22.26
C ASP A 5 -8.81 2.90 21.76
N SER A 6 -8.53 2.88 22.04
CA SER A 6 -8.30 3.16 21.54
C SER A 6 -7.78 3.40 21.03
N ALA A 7 -7.37 3.30 21.23
CA ALA A 7 -6.83 3.44 20.75
C ALA A 7 -6.34 3.58 20.08
N ALA A 8 -6.07 3.49 20.02
CA ALA A 8 -5.64 3.63 19.33
C ALA A 8 -5.21 4.11 18.79
N PRO A 9 -5.06 3.99 18.71
CA PRO A 9 -4.61 4.76 18.19
C PRO A 9 -4.09 5.06 17.34
N ALA A 10 -3.61 4.60 17.64
CA ALA A 10 -2.96 5.22 16.71
C ALA A 10 -3.40 5.35 15.47
N THR A 11 -4.27 4.92 15.31
CA THR A 11 -4.72 5.01 14.04
C THR A 11 -4.78 6.39 13.58
N CYS A 12 -4.43 6.57 12.42
CA CYS A 12 -4.56 7.77 11.72
C CYS A 12 -5.96 8.27 11.84
N ASP A 13 -6.12 9.51 12.23
CA ASP A 13 -7.44 10.12 12.34
C ASP A 13 -8.06 10.35 10.97
N THR A 14 -7.25 10.31 9.91
CA THR A 14 -7.71 10.56 8.56
C THR A 14 -8.33 9.28 8.00
N PRO A 15 -9.56 9.31 7.51
CA PRO A 15 -10.14 8.12 6.91
C PRO A 15 -9.40 7.76 5.63
N SER A 16 -9.42 6.48 5.30
CA SER A 16 -8.81 6.04 4.05
C SER A 16 -9.60 6.58 2.87
N LEU A 17 -8.89 6.83 1.77
CA LEU A 17 -9.50 7.40 0.58
C LEU A 17 -10.24 6.36 -0.25
N PHE A 18 -9.92 5.08 -0.08
CA PHE A 18 -10.57 4.01 -0.83
C PHE A 18 -10.35 2.69 -0.09
N ASP A 19 -11.12 1.69 -0.48
CA ASP A 19 -11.00 0.37 0.12
C ASP A 19 -9.91 -0.43 -0.56
N LEU A 20 -9.19 -1.23 0.23
CA LEU A 20 -8.14 -2.10 -0.32
C LEU A 20 -8.68 -3.43 -0.83
N GLY A 21 -9.83 -3.86 -0.34
CA GLY A 21 -10.35 -5.18 -0.65
C GLY A 21 -9.47 -6.25 -0.04
N ARG A 22 -9.35 -7.37 -0.73
CA ARG A 22 -8.44 -8.42 -0.30
C ARG A 22 -7.03 -7.99 -0.59
N VAL A 23 -6.11 -8.33 0.32
CA VAL A 23 -4.71 -7.97 0.16
C VAL A 23 -3.90 -9.24 -0.13
N SER A 24 -3.04 -9.17 -1.13
CA SER A 24 -2.13 -10.25 -1.43
C SER A 24 -0.75 -9.68 -1.77
N MET A 25 0.24 -10.55 -1.81
CA MET A 25 1.57 -10.14 -2.25
C MET A 25 2.19 -11.31 -3.02
N THR A 26 3.09 -10.98 -3.94
CA THR A 26 3.78 -12.02 -4.67
C THR A 26 4.78 -12.71 -3.74
N ALA A 27 5.06 -13.97 -4.02
CA ALA A 27 6.04 -14.71 -3.23
C ALA A 27 7.40 -14.04 -3.26
N THR A 28 7.72 -13.38 -4.38
CA THR A 28 9.01 -12.69 -4.53
C THR A 28 9.13 -11.53 -3.54
N VAL A 29 8.03 -10.80 -3.31
CA VAL A 29 8.05 -9.69 -2.35
C VAL A 29 8.35 -10.24 -0.96
N ASP A 30 7.65 -11.29 -0.55
CA ASP A 30 7.86 -11.85 0.77
C ASP A 30 9.28 -12.39 0.92
N TYR A 31 9.78 -13.09 -0.09
CA TYR A 31 11.12 -13.66 -0.06
C TYR A 31 12.19 -12.59 0.08
N ARG A 32 12.11 -11.53 -0.73
CA ARG A 32 13.11 -10.46 -0.67
C ARG A 32 12.99 -9.65 0.62
N ALA A 33 11.78 -9.47 1.11
CA ALA A 33 11.59 -8.77 2.38
C ALA A 33 12.29 -9.52 3.50
N LYS A 34 12.14 -10.85 3.51
CA LYS A 34 12.79 -11.67 4.53
C LYS A 34 14.31 -11.53 4.48
N GLU A 35 14.86 -11.43 3.26
CA GLU A 35 16.32 -11.38 3.10
C GLU A 35 16.90 -9.99 3.35
N HIS A 36 16.18 -8.93 3.00
CA HIS A 36 16.76 -7.61 2.93
C HIS A 36 16.27 -6.63 4.00
N LEU A 37 15.19 -6.97 4.71
CA LEU A 37 14.67 -6.07 5.73
C LEU A 37 15.08 -6.51 7.12
N PRO A 38 15.23 -5.55 8.04
CA PRO A 38 15.43 -5.91 9.44
C PRO A 38 14.28 -6.78 9.95
N ALA A 39 14.56 -7.67 10.87
CA ALA A 39 13.56 -8.58 11.39
C ALA A 39 12.34 -7.84 11.92
N GLN A 40 12.54 -6.67 12.53
CA GLN A 40 11.44 -5.89 13.08
C GLN A 40 10.44 -5.47 12.02
N LEU A 41 10.90 -5.20 10.80
CA LEU A 41 10.02 -4.82 9.71
C LEU A 41 9.40 -6.01 9.02
N TYR A 42 10.10 -7.13 8.99
CA TYR A 42 9.58 -8.32 8.33
C TYR A 42 8.55 -9.04 9.19
N GLU A 43 8.78 -9.12 10.50
CA GLU A 43 7.91 -9.88 11.39
C GLU A 43 6.50 -9.33 11.35
N ASN A 44 5.54 -10.25 11.31
CA ASN A 44 4.10 -9.93 11.23
C ASN A 44 3.77 -9.06 10.01
N SER A 45 4.63 -9.10 9.00
CA SER A 45 4.46 -8.33 7.77
C SER A 45 4.30 -6.84 8.04
N LEU A 46 5.04 -6.32 9.01
CA LEU A 46 4.91 -4.92 9.39
C LEU A 46 5.22 -4.00 8.21
N TYR A 47 6.22 -4.35 7.39
CA TYR A 47 6.54 -3.55 6.22
C TYR A 47 5.33 -3.41 5.29
N ALA A 48 4.59 -4.50 5.10
CA ALA A 48 3.42 -4.47 4.23
C ALA A 48 2.33 -3.59 4.83
N GLN A 49 2.13 -3.67 6.14
CA GLN A 49 1.13 -2.84 6.79
C GLN A 49 1.44 -1.36 6.65
N ILE A 50 2.71 -1.00 6.77
CA ILE A 50 3.13 0.39 6.61
C ILE A 50 2.86 0.87 5.20
N LEU A 51 3.20 0.05 4.20
CA LEU A 51 2.98 0.43 2.80
C LEU A 51 1.50 0.55 2.46
N LEU A 52 0.69 -0.36 2.98
CA LEU A 52 -0.74 -0.33 2.74
C LEU A 52 -1.40 0.88 3.38
N GLU A 53 -0.94 1.27 4.58
CA GLU A 53 -1.46 2.46 5.22
C GLU A 53 -1.15 3.71 4.41
N ALA A 54 0.08 3.82 3.92
CA ALA A 54 0.45 4.96 3.08
C ALA A 54 -0.39 4.98 1.81
N HIS A 55 -0.53 3.83 1.17
CA HIS A 55 -1.25 3.71 -0.10
C HIS A 55 -2.70 4.17 0.03
N ARG A 56 -3.40 3.68 1.05
CA ARG A 56 -4.83 3.98 1.18
C ARG A 56 -5.11 5.41 1.62
N HIS A 57 -4.07 6.13 2.02
CA HIS A 57 -4.20 7.55 2.39
C HIS A 57 -3.64 8.49 1.33
N GLY A 58 -3.31 7.97 0.15
CA GLY A 58 -2.91 8.81 -0.95
C GLY A 58 -1.45 9.21 -0.94
N ILE A 59 -0.64 8.53 -0.15
CA ILE A 59 0.80 8.77 -0.15
C ILE A 59 1.39 7.79 -1.17
N TRP A 60 1.56 8.27 -2.41
CA TRP A 60 1.86 7.39 -3.54
C TRP A 60 3.33 6.98 -3.62
N GLY A 61 4.18 7.49 -2.75
CA GLY A 61 5.58 7.14 -2.77
C GLY A 61 6.36 7.90 -3.83
N ASP A 62 7.20 7.18 -4.57
CA ASP A 62 8.12 7.81 -5.51
C ASP A 62 7.66 7.74 -6.95
N ILE A 63 6.37 7.64 -7.21
CA ILE A 63 5.89 7.67 -8.60
C ILE A 63 6.00 9.09 -9.14
N PRO A 64 6.27 9.23 -10.45
CA PRO A 64 6.33 10.55 -11.06
C PRO A 64 4.97 11.26 -10.97
N PRO A 65 4.96 12.61 -10.94
CA PRO A 65 3.71 13.35 -10.86
C PRO A 65 2.69 13.00 -11.94
N GLU A 66 3.16 12.74 -13.16
CA GLU A 66 2.26 12.39 -14.25
C GLU A 66 1.58 11.04 -14.03
N ASP A 67 2.21 10.15 -13.26
CA ASP A 67 1.63 8.86 -12.92
C ASP A 67 0.70 8.95 -11.71
N ALA A 68 0.79 10.03 -10.96
CA ALA A 68 -0.10 10.26 -9.84
C ALA A 68 -1.47 10.77 -10.31
N LYS A 69 -1.55 11.37 -11.48
CA LYS A 69 -2.80 11.92 -12.00
C LYS A 69 -3.88 10.85 -12.17
N PRO A 70 -3.58 9.68 -12.76
CA PRO A 70 -4.59 8.63 -12.84
C PRO A 70 -5.12 8.21 -11.49
N ASN A 71 -4.26 8.20 -10.45
CA ASN A 71 -4.70 7.87 -9.10
C ASN A 71 -5.73 8.89 -8.61
N GLN A 72 -5.45 10.17 -8.82
CA GLN A 72 -6.35 11.23 -8.38
C GLN A 72 -7.69 11.14 -9.10
N LEU A 73 -7.66 10.85 -10.40
CA LEU A 73 -8.89 10.68 -11.15
C LEU A 73 -9.68 9.48 -10.64
N ALA A 74 -9.00 8.38 -10.35
CA ALA A 74 -9.65 7.15 -9.90
C ALA A 74 -10.35 7.33 -8.55
N LEU A 75 -10.00 8.35 -7.79
CA LEU A 75 -10.63 8.62 -6.51
C LEU A 75 -11.95 9.39 -6.64
N LYS A 76 -12.23 9.95 -7.80
CA LYS A 76 -13.44 10.73 -7.99
C LYS A 76 -14.66 9.82 -8.16
N PRO A 77 -15.83 10.22 -7.63
CA PRO A 77 -17.04 9.44 -7.82
C PRO A 77 -17.34 9.23 -9.29
N GLY A 78 -17.66 7.99 -9.66
CA GLY A 78 -17.97 7.65 -11.02
C GLY A 78 -16.77 7.38 -11.91
N GLU A 79 -15.58 7.69 -11.45
CA GLU A 79 -14.35 7.39 -12.17
C GLU A 79 -13.78 6.09 -11.63
N GLU A 80 -13.49 5.16 -12.51
CA GLU A 80 -12.96 3.88 -12.10
C GLU A 80 -11.60 3.69 -12.72
N GLY A 81 -10.66 3.21 -11.92
CA GLY A 81 -9.32 2.97 -12.40
C GLY A 81 -8.47 2.38 -11.32
N ARG A 82 -7.38 1.79 -11.72
CA ARG A 82 -6.40 1.27 -10.79
C ARG A 82 -5.74 2.40 -10.05
N ILE A 83 -5.36 2.11 -8.81
CA ILE A 83 -4.56 3.03 -8.01
C ILE A 83 -3.24 2.34 -7.72
N MET A 84 -2.14 3.02 -8.01
CA MET A 84 -0.81 2.44 -7.88
C MET A 84 0.11 3.35 -7.10
N SER A 85 0.82 2.76 -6.13
CA SER A 85 1.88 3.43 -5.41
C SER A 85 3.19 2.70 -5.66
N SER A 86 4.30 3.41 -5.46
CA SER A 86 5.63 2.82 -5.58
C SER A 86 6.46 3.29 -4.40
N TYR A 87 6.95 2.36 -3.60
CA TYR A 87 7.71 2.68 -2.39
C TYR A 87 9.07 2.05 -2.46
N LYS A 88 10.06 2.79 -2.01
CA LYS A 88 11.42 2.29 -1.97
C LYS A 88 11.77 1.95 -0.53
N ILE A 89 12.17 0.70 -0.29
CA ILE A 89 12.64 0.25 1.00
C ILE A 89 14.05 -0.28 0.79
N GLY A 90 15.04 0.44 1.30
CA GLY A 90 16.43 0.09 1.02
C GLY A 90 16.67 0.15 -0.48
N ASP A 91 17.13 -0.94 -1.04
CA ASP A 91 17.36 -1.05 -2.49
C ASP A 91 16.18 -1.63 -3.23
N GLN A 92 15.10 -1.94 -2.53
CA GLN A 92 13.96 -2.63 -3.14
C GLN A 92 12.85 -1.63 -3.42
N LYS A 93 12.25 -1.74 -4.61
CA LYS A 93 11.10 -0.93 -4.98
C LYS A 93 9.89 -1.84 -5.05
N ILE A 94 8.88 -1.53 -4.25
CA ILE A 94 7.67 -2.33 -4.16
C ILE A 94 6.49 -1.51 -4.66
N TRP A 95 5.73 -2.07 -5.59
CA TRP A 95 4.50 -1.46 -6.07
C TRP A 95 3.33 -1.99 -5.26
N VAL A 96 2.36 -1.11 -4.98
CA VAL A 96 1.10 -1.48 -4.37
C VAL A 96 0.01 -1.07 -5.34
N VAL A 97 -0.74 -2.05 -5.84
CA VAL A 97 -1.74 -1.82 -6.90
C VAL A 97 -3.10 -2.27 -6.40
N THR A 98 -4.08 -1.36 -6.43
CA THR A 98 -5.47 -1.67 -6.12
C THR A 98 -6.27 -1.69 -7.41
N GLU A 99 -7.02 -2.77 -7.63
CA GLU A 99 -7.78 -2.93 -8.86
C GLU A 99 -8.93 -1.92 -8.93
N TRP A 100 -9.43 -1.70 -10.15
CA TRP A 100 -10.42 -0.67 -10.42
C TRP A 100 -11.69 -0.82 -9.59
N ASP A 101 -12.10 -2.04 -9.28
CA ASP A 101 -13.32 -2.31 -8.52
C ASP A 101 -13.07 -2.40 -7.02
N ARG A 102 -11.85 -2.12 -6.58
CA ARG A 102 -11.44 -2.16 -5.17
C ARG A 102 -11.59 -3.53 -4.54
N SER A 103 -11.55 -4.59 -5.36
CA SER A 103 -11.69 -5.95 -4.86
C SER A 103 -10.38 -6.54 -4.36
N LEU A 104 -9.25 -6.02 -4.83
CA LEU A 104 -7.95 -6.64 -4.57
C LEU A 104 -6.85 -5.58 -4.58
N THR A 105 -5.97 -5.65 -3.59
CA THR A 105 -4.74 -4.85 -3.56
C THR A 105 -3.57 -5.84 -3.48
N THR A 106 -2.59 -5.65 -4.35
CA THR A 106 -1.44 -6.55 -4.44
C THR A 106 -0.15 -5.79 -4.25
N LEU A 107 0.75 -6.35 -3.44
CA LEU A 107 2.13 -5.89 -3.34
C LEU A 107 2.96 -6.74 -4.28
N LEU A 108 3.76 -6.09 -5.14
CA LEU A 108 4.55 -6.81 -6.13
C LEU A 108 5.76 -5.96 -6.52
N PHE A 109 6.74 -6.62 -7.12
CA PHE A 109 7.85 -5.89 -7.73
C PHE A 109 7.46 -5.50 -9.15
N PRO A 110 8.08 -4.44 -9.70
CA PRO A 110 7.82 -4.07 -11.10
C PRO A 110 8.02 -5.22 -12.08
N GLU A 111 9.01 -6.06 -11.82
CA GLU A 111 9.28 -7.19 -12.71
C GLU A 111 8.26 -8.32 -12.58
N ASP A 112 7.44 -8.31 -11.54
CA ASP A 112 6.39 -9.30 -11.37
C ASP A 112 5.11 -8.91 -12.10
N TYR A 113 5.08 -7.69 -12.59
CA TYR A 113 3.87 -7.14 -13.22
C TYR A 113 3.77 -7.58 -14.71
#